data_7f4980103b27a54a4698bd831a0dc45f
#
_entry.id   7f4980103b27a54a4698bd831a0dc45f
#
_cell.length_a   1.000
_cell.length_b   1.000
_cell.length_c   1.000
_cell.angle_alpha   90.00
_cell.angle_beta   90.00
_cell.angle_gamma   90.00
#
_symmetry.space_group_name_H-M   'P 1'
#
loop_
_entity.id
_entity.type
_entity.pdbx_description
1 polymer ?
#
loop_
_entity_poly.entity_id
_entity_poly.type
_entity_poly.pdbx_seq_one_letter_code
_entity_poly.pdbx_strand_id
1 'polypeptide(L)'
;MAIQHFISFGSLCHPARMLQRIHVKKVSYPFDWMFTDEKIIIDVLNDDFNKFMDKSYYGEVAHKFSERTCGHSQYHEDFFFHKNPRNEDDYLYYQRCVSRFKGMLRESGEKLFIMMYSPGSTKHPTDVYKMFEDGSSKEDIISNLKLRGENLNNTLKNFTHNYKLLIVMNFGNNEKQSFEMEHVGNIHYMTLNTLSESTGVTFKDNMDNLFFSGLMCEQYFKN
;
A
#
# COMPACT_ATOMS: atom_id res chain seq x y z
N MET A 1 -11.52 -18.45 9.52
CA MET A 1 -11.15 -17.63 10.71
C MET A 1 -11.31 -16.17 10.32
N ALA A 2 -11.70 -15.31 11.25
CA ALA A 2 -11.86 -13.87 10.98
C ALA A 2 -10.48 -13.18 10.93
N ILE A 3 -10.30 -12.27 9.97
CA ILE A 3 -9.09 -11.45 9.86
C ILE A 3 -8.96 -10.57 11.10
N GLN A 4 -7.81 -10.64 11.77
CA GLN A 4 -7.51 -9.90 13.00
C GLN A 4 -6.69 -8.64 12.74
N HIS A 5 -5.86 -8.63 11.70
CA HIS A 5 -4.98 -7.55 11.35
C HIS A 5 -5.19 -7.10 9.91
N PHE A 6 -5.39 -5.81 9.72
CA PHE A 6 -5.55 -5.16 8.42
C PHE A 6 -4.39 -4.20 8.21
N ILE A 7 -3.56 -4.46 7.22
CA ILE A 7 -2.30 -3.78 7.00
C ILE A 7 -2.26 -3.18 5.59
N SER A 8 -2.05 -1.88 5.49
CA SER A 8 -1.71 -1.25 4.22
C SER A 8 -0.20 -1.37 3.99
N PHE A 9 0.18 -1.79 2.79
CA PHE A 9 1.55 -1.73 2.30
C PHE A 9 1.85 -0.43 1.52
N GLY A 10 0.96 0.55 1.61
CA GLY A 10 1.13 1.80 0.90
C GLY A 10 0.89 1.64 -0.59
N SER A 11 1.88 1.97 -1.41
CA SER A 11 1.81 2.40 -2.78
C SER A 11 1.16 3.79 -2.87
N LEU A 12 0.01 3.95 -2.25
CA LEU A 12 -0.71 5.21 -2.01
C LEU A 12 -1.26 5.23 -0.59
N CYS A 13 -1.72 6.38 -0.12
CA CYS A 13 -2.43 6.49 1.17
C CYS A 13 -3.84 5.86 1.14
N HIS A 14 -4.35 5.56 -0.06
CA HIS A 14 -5.73 5.12 -0.29
C HIS A 14 -6.11 3.83 0.46
N PRO A 15 -5.31 2.74 0.47
CA PRO A 15 -5.64 1.54 1.24
C PRO A 15 -5.80 1.82 2.74
N ALA A 16 -4.87 2.59 3.32
CA ALA A 16 -4.94 2.95 4.73
C ALA A 16 -6.20 3.79 5.04
N ARG A 17 -6.55 4.73 4.14
CA ARG A 17 -7.75 5.55 4.26
C ARG A 17 -9.03 4.73 4.14
N MET A 18 -9.07 3.78 3.21
CA MET A 18 -10.20 2.86 3.05
C MET A 18 -10.39 2.03 4.34
N LEU A 19 -9.32 1.45 4.89
CA LEU A 19 -9.37 0.70 6.15
C LEU A 19 -9.86 1.55 7.34
N GLN A 20 -9.52 2.86 7.38
CA GLN A 20 -10.10 3.79 8.35
C GLN A 20 -11.61 3.99 8.12
N ARG A 21 -12.02 4.17 6.87
CA ARG A 21 -13.43 4.42 6.50
C ARG A 21 -14.35 3.27 6.91
N ILE A 22 -13.89 2.03 6.78
CA ILE A 22 -14.65 0.84 7.20
C ILE A 22 -14.38 0.44 8.67
N HIS A 23 -13.73 1.30 9.45
CA HIS A 23 -13.49 1.18 10.89
C HIS A 23 -12.70 -0.07 11.34
N VAL A 24 -11.89 -0.66 10.48
CA VAL A 24 -11.06 -1.85 10.83
C VAL A 24 -9.62 -1.51 11.14
N LYS A 25 -9.16 -0.31 10.79
CA LYS A 25 -7.82 0.16 11.11
C LYS A 25 -7.74 0.58 12.57
N LYS A 26 -7.14 -0.26 13.40
CA LYS A 26 -6.99 -0.03 14.86
C LYS A 26 -5.72 0.73 15.22
N VAL A 27 -4.64 0.51 14.46
CA VAL A 27 -3.32 1.09 14.71
C VAL A 27 -2.65 1.50 13.40
N SER A 28 -1.60 2.32 13.48
CA SER A 28 -0.78 2.65 12.32
C SER A 28 0.40 1.71 12.20
N TYR A 29 0.70 1.33 10.94
CA TYR A 29 1.86 0.57 10.52
C TYR A 29 2.80 1.43 9.66
N PRO A 30 4.06 1.01 9.41
CA PRO A 30 5.07 1.88 8.80
C PRO A 30 4.67 2.45 7.43
N PHE A 31 4.00 1.64 6.61
CA PHE A 31 3.74 1.95 5.20
C PHE A 31 2.38 2.61 4.92
N ASP A 32 1.57 2.88 5.94
CA ASP A 32 0.18 3.35 5.77
C ASP A 32 0.01 4.62 4.93
N TRP A 33 0.97 5.53 5.02
CA TRP A 33 0.89 6.88 4.46
C TRP A 33 2.10 7.22 3.60
N MET A 34 2.57 6.24 2.82
CA MET A 34 3.79 6.34 2.05
C MET A 34 3.57 5.96 0.61
N PHE A 35 4.38 6.53 -0.28
CA PHE A 35 4.55 6.03 -1.63
C PHE A 35 5.55 4.86 -1.59
N THR A 36 5.07 3.66 -1.83
CA THR A 36 5.88 2.44 -1.84
C THR A 36 5.56 1.60 -3.06
N ASP A 37 6.37 0.61 -3.32
CA ASP A 37 6.08 -0.49 -4.21
C ASP A 37 6.57 -1.80 -3.59
N GLU A 38 6.39 -2.91 -4.29
CA GLU A 38 6.79 -4.22 -3.78
C GLU A 38 8.30 -4.31 -3.55
N LYS A 39 9.14 -3.63 -4.38
CA LYS A 39 10.60 -3.67 -4.26
C LYS A 39 11.05 -3.01 -2.95
N ILE A 40 10.46 -1.85 -2.65
CA ILE A 40 10.72 -1.13 -1.40
C ILE A 40 10.31 -1.99 -0.20
N ILE A 41 9.11 -2.58 -0.22
CA ILE A 41 8.64 -3.44 0.87
C ILE A 41 9.56 -4.64 1.06
N ILE A 42 9.96 -5.30 -0.02
CA ILE A 42 10.87 -6.45 0.01
C ILE A 42 12.23 -6.04 0.59
N ASP A 43 12.82 -4.92 0.16
CA ASP A 43 14.09 -4.45 0.70
C ASP A 43 13.99 -4.13 2.18
N VAL A 44 12.96 -3.40 2.60
CA VAL A 44 12.74 -3.05 4.01
C VAL A 44 12.55 -4.28 4.90
N LEU A 45 11.80 -5.29 4.42
CA LEU A 45 11.61 -6.54 5.18
C LEU A 45 12.91 -7.32 5.30
N ASN A 46 13.66 -7.50 4.21
CA ASN A 46 14.91 -8.25 4.18
C ASN A 46 16.01 -7.57 4.98
N ASP A 47 16.00 -6.25 5.05
CA ASP A 47 16.93 -5.42 5.83
C ASP A 47 16.51 -5.23 7.29
N ASP A 48 15.41 -5.85 7.71
CA ASP A 48 14.84 -5.71 9.06
C ASP A 48 14.61 -4.25 9.48
N PHE A 49 14.22 -3.38 8.55
CA PHE A 49 14.00 -1.94 8.74
C PHE A 49 15.26 -1.13 9.11
N ASN A 50 16.48 -1.66 8.95
CA ASN A 50 17.69 -0.94 9.33
C ASN A 50 17.87 0.33 8.51
N LYS A 51 17.83 0.24 7.17
CA LYS A 51 17.90 1.43 6.29
C LYS A 51 16.71 2.37 6.51
N PHE A 52 15.50 1.80 6.65
CA PHE A 52 14.28 2.58 6.88
C PHE A 52 14.39 3.47 8.11
N MET A 53 15.05 3.02 9.17
CA MET A 53 15.20 3.75 10.44
C MET A 53 16.53 4.49 10.59
N ASP A 54 17.45 4.38 9.65
CA ASP A 54 18.75 5.05 9.72
C ASP A 54 18.65 6.50 9.22
N LYS A 55 18.82 7.44 10.15
CA LYS A 55 18.74 8.88 9.89
C LYS A 55 19.77 9.37 8.85
N SER A 56 20.85 8.61 8.57
CA SER A 56 21.85 8.97 7.56
C SER A 56 21.31 8.95 6.13
N TYR A 57 20.22 8.21 5.88
CA TYR A 57 19.53 8.18 4.59
C TYR A 57 18.46 9.28 4.43
N TYR A 58 18.14 10.04 5.49
CA TYR A 58 17.09 11.05 5.44
C TYR A 58 17.60 12.35 4.82
N GLY A 59 16.89 12.83 3.79
CA GLY A 59 17.25 14.01 3.04
C GLY A 59 16.17 15.09 3.01
N GLU A 60 16.60 16.31 2.68
CA GLU A 60 15.65 17.37 2.33
C GLU A 60 15.05 17.14 0.95
N VAL A 61 13.81 17.56 0.76
CA VAL A 61 13.08 17.45 -0.50
C VAL A 61 13.10 18.80 -1.19
N ALA A 62 13.49 18.83 -2.47
CA ALA A 62 13.54 20.05 -3.27
C ALA A 62 12.14 20.64 -3.52
N HIS A 63 11.11 19.78 -3.62
CA HIS A 63 9.72 20.15 -3.81
C HIS A 63 8.90 19.79 -2.56
N LYS A 64 8.71 20.77 -1.69
CA LYS A 64 7.91 20.57 -0.48
C LYS A 64 6.43 20.57 -0.82
N PHE A 65 5.81 19.40 -0.93
CA PHE A 65 4.35 19.29 -0.83
C PHE A 65 3.86 19.71 0.56
N SER A 66 4.68 19.57 1.58
CA SER A 66 4.47 20.09 2.93
C SER A 66 5.82 20.20 3.66
N GLU A 67 5.86 20.97 4.75
CA GLU A 67 7.02 21.01 5.67
C GLU A 67 7.31 19.65 6.35
N ARG A 68 6.40 18.68 6.17
CA ARG A 68 6.47 17.34 6.74
C ARG A 68 7.03 16.28 5.80
N THR A 69 7.39 16.64 4.58
CA THR A 69 7.97 15.69 3.63
C THR A 69 9.47 15.53 3.88
N CYS A 70 9.93 14.29 3.87
CA CYS A 70 11.35 13.95 3.99
C CYS A 70 11.69 12.86 2.98
N GLY A 71 12.78 13.04 2.24
CA GLY A 71 13.31 12.06 1.31
C GLY A 71 14.09 10.95 1.99
N HIS A 72 14.29 9.87 1.25
CA HIS A 72 15.14 8.76 1.65
C HIS A 72 16.07 8.37 0.49
N SER A 73 17.38 8.52 0.65
CA SER A 73 18.34 8.39 -0.46
C SER A 73 18.42 6.99 -1.09
N GLN A 74 17.98 5.94 -0.38
CA GLN A 74 17.89 4.57 -0.91
C GLN A 74 16.58 4.28 -1.64
N TYR A 75 15.54 5.08 -1.42
CA TYR A 75 14.22 4.83 -2.01
C TYR A 75 13.84 5.95 -2.97
N HIS A 76 13.29 7.06 -2.47
CA HIS A 76 12.97 8.23 -3.29
C HIS A 76 12.80 9.51 -2.44
N GLU A 77 12.72 10.65 -3.11
CA GLU A 77 12.67 11.96 -2.46
C GLU A 77 11.38 12.23 -1.66
N ASP A 78 10.25 11.61 -2.02
CA ASP A 78 8.95 11.79 -1.34
C ASP A 78 8.61 10.63 -0.39
N PHE A 79 9.60 9.89 0.09
CA PHE A 79 9.36 8.64 0.81
C PHE A 79 8.53 8.83 2.07
N PHE A 80 8.89 9.77 2.93
CA PHE A 80 8.14 10.14 4.13
C PHE A 80 7.23 11.33 3.84
N PHE A 81 6.07 11.10 3.26
CA PHE A 81 5.24 12.16 2.71
C PHE A 81 4.51 13.00 3.77
N HIS A 82 4.07 12.39 4.88
CA HIS A 82 3.24 13.05 5.89
C HIS A 82 3.95 13.32 7.21
N LYS A 83 5.11 12.75 7.42
CA LYS A 83 5.88 12.84 8.66
C LYS A 83 7.36 12.91 8.35
N ASN A 84 8.04 13.87 8.93
CA ASN A 84 9.47 14.06 8.73
C ASN A 84 10.28 13.40 9.87
N PRO A 85 10.84 12.20 9.68
CA PRO A 85 11.57 11.48 10.73
C PRO A 85 12.92 12.12 11.09
N ARG A 86 13.32 13.23 10.47
CA ARG A 86 14.42 14.08 10.95
C ARG A 86 14.02 14.77 12.27
N ASN A 87 12.71 14.96 12.51
CA ASN A 87 12.16 15.42 13.78
C ASN A 87 11.99 14.24 14.73
N GLU A 88 12.33 14.43 15.99
CA GLU A 88 12.33 13.35 16.98
C GLU A 88 10.93 12.72 17.20
N ASP A 89 9.89 13.53 17.28
CA ASP A 89 8.51 13.03 17.48
C ASP A 89 8.04 12.13 16.33
N ASP A 90 8.35 12.50 15.09
CA ASP A 90 8.00 11.71 13.90
C ASP A 90 8.90 10.48 13.77
N TYR A 91 10.17 10.55 14.19
CA TYR A 91 11.05 9.40 14.26
C TYR A 91 10.53 8.36 15.27
N LEU A 92 10.19 8.81 16.48
CA LEU A 92 9.58 7.97 17.51
C LEU A 92 8.23 7.37 17.07
N TYR A 93 7.46 8.11 16.26
CA TYR A 93 6.26 7.56 15.65
C TYR A 93 6.57 6.36 14.75
N TYR A 94 7.57 6.47 13.85
CA TYR A 94 7.96 5.37 12.98
C TYR A 94 8.57 4.20 13.77
N GLN A 95 9.36 4.45 14.80
CA GLN A 95 9.86 3.38 15.68
C GLN A 95 8.70 2.56 16.27
N ARG A 96 7.66 3.24 16.79
CA ARG A 96 6.47 2.54 17.31
C ARG A 96 5.71 1.79 16.23
N CYS A 97 5.62 2.32 15.01
CA CYS A 97 4.97 1.65 13.89
C CYS A 97 5.75 0.39 13.47
N VAL A 98 7.07 0.47 13.35
CA VAL A 98 7.96 -0.65 13.01
C VAL A 98 7.89 -1.73 14.11
N SER A 99 7.98 -1.36 15.39
CA SER A 99 7.88 -2.31 16.50
C SER A 99 6.56 -3.07 16.48
N ARG A 100 5.43 -2.37 16.30
CA ARG A 100 4.11 -3.01 16.17
C ARG A 100 4.01 -3.93 14.97
N PHE A 101 4.56 -3.51 13.83
CA PHE A 101 4.55 -4.31 12.62
C PHE A 101 5.34 -5.61 12.79
N LYS A 102 6.57 -5.53 13.34
CA LYS A 102 7.38 -6.71 13.65
C LYS A 102 6.69 -7.64 14.66
N GLY A 103 6.02 -7.07 15.67
CA GLY A 103 5.22 -7.85 16.62
C GLY A 103 4.06 -8.58 15.94
N MET A 104 3.26 -7.86 15.14
CA MET A 104 2.12 -8.40 14.40
C MET A 104 2.51 -9.52 13.43
N LEU A 105 3.68 -9.42 12.75
CA LEU A 105 4.16 -10.50 11.87
C LEU A 105 4.31 -11.84 12.58
N ARG A 106 4.64 -11.83 13.87
CA ARG A 106 4.86 -13.03 14.70
C ARG A 106 3.58 -13.60 15.33
N GLU A 107 2.49 -12.82 15.31
CA GLU A 107 1.21 -13.27 15.87
C GLU A 107 0.57 -14.35 15.00
N SER A 108 -0.17 -15.27 15.62
CA SER A 108 -0.85 -16.38 14.93
C SER A 108 -2.14 -15.96 14.22
N GLY A 109 -2.66 -14.77 14.53
CA GLY A 109 -3.90 -14.22 13.95
C GLY A 109 -3.83 -14.06 12.44
N GLU A 110 -4.97 -14.23 11.77
CA GLU A 110 -5.06 -14.04 10.32
C GLU A 110 -4.85 -12.56 9.96
N LYS A 111 -4.03 -12.32 8.94
CA LYS A 111 -3.62 -11.00 8.48
C LYS A 111 -4.09 -10.75 7.05
N LEU A 112 -4.52 -9.53 6.76
CA LEU A 112 -4.75 -9.06 5.39
C LEU A 112 -3.78 -7.92 5.09
N PHE A 113 -2.82 -8.17 4.22
CA PHE A 113 -1.96 -7.15 3.64
C PHE A 113 -2.60 -6.62 2.37
N ILE A 114 -2.62 -5.31 2.18
CA ILE A 114 -3.25 -4.65 1.04
C ILE A 114 -2.25 -3.73 0.37
N MET A 115 -2.00 -3.96 -0.91
CA MET A 115 -1.28 -3.05 -1.80
C MET A 115 -2.19 -2.66 -2.96
N MET A 116 -2.27 -1.36 -3.26
CA MET A 116 -3.15 -0.86 -4.30
C MET A 116 -2.35 -0.04 -5.32
N TYR A 117 -2.42 -0.45 -6.55
CA TYR A 117 -1.91 0.29 -7.69
C TYR A 117 -3.06 0.98 -8.40
N SER A 118 -2.99 2.30 -8.51
CA SER A 118 -4.03 3.11 -9.13
C SER A 118 -3.40 4.28 -9.85
N PRO A 119 -3.53 4.38 -11.18
CA PRO A 119 -3.19 5.61 -11.88
C PRO A 119 -4.03 6.74 -11.30
N GLY A 120 -3.45 7.87 -11.09
CA GLY A 120 -4.13 8.97 -10.43
C GLY A 120 -3.60 10.33 -10.83
N SER A 121 -4.21 11.34 -10.26
CA SER A 121 -3.83 12.73 -10.48
C SER A 121 -2.49 13.13 -9.85
N THR A 122 -1.88 12.27 -9.05
CA THR A 122 -0.61 12.53 -8.38
C THR A 122 0.50 11.75 -9.06
N LYS A 123 1.56 12.43 -9.48
CA LYS A 123 2.76 11.77 -10.01
C LYS A 123 3.38 10.89 -8.93
N HIS A 124 3.48 9.60 -9.22
CA HIS A 124 4.02 8.63 -8.28
C HIS A 124 5.53 8.49 -8.47
N PRO A 125 6.33 8.49 -7.39
CA PRO A 125 7.79 8.50 -7.51
C PRO A 125 8.40 7.15 -7.90
N THR A 126 7.66 6.03 -7.81
CA THR A 126 8.18 4.69 -8.11
C THR A 126 7.98 4.29 -9.58
N ASP A 127 8.89 3.46 -10.08
CA ASP A 127 8.90 3.00 -11.48
C ASP A 127 7.66 2.19 -11.88
N VAL A 128 6.98 1.58 -10.92
CA VAL A 128 5.78 0.78 -11.18
C VAL A 128 4.67 1.56 -11.87
N TYR A 129 4.61 2.87 -11.65
CA TYR A 129 3.57 3.71 -12.24
C TYR A 129 3.86 4.18 -13.67
N LYS A 130 5.11 4.06 -14.14
CA LYS A 130 5.45 4.39 -15.54
C LYS A 130 4.63 3.58 -16.53
N MET A 131 4.30 2.32 -16.22
CA MET A 131 3.48 1.47 -17.09
C MET A 131 2.05 1.98 -17.28
N PHE A 132 1.53 2.80 -16.39
CA PHE A 132 0.22 3.44 -16.56
C PHE A 132 0.30 4.69 -17.46
N GLU A 133 1.50 5.21 -17.70
CA GLU A 133 1.76 6.45 -18.46
C GLU A 133 2.35 6.18 -19.85
N ASP A 134 3.02 5.04 -20.07
CA ASP A 134 3.78 4.72 -21.28
C ASP A 134 2.94 4.09 -22.41
N GLY A 135 1.64 3.93 -22.19
CA GLY A 135 0.74 3.33 -23.18
C GLY A 135 0.69 1.80 -23.16
N SER A 136 1.21 1.17 -22.10
CA SER A 136 1.07 -0.28 -21.90
C SER A 136 -0.40 -0.71 -21.90
N SER A 137 -0.70 -1.90 -22.46
CA SER A 137 -2.05 -2.45 -22.42
C SER A 137 -2.47 -2.78 -21.00
N LYS A 138 -3.79 -2.81 -20.76
CA LYS A 138 -4.35 -3.21 -19.45
C LYS A 138 -3.89 -4.62 -19.06
N GLU A 139 -3.82 -5.52 -20.03
CA GLU A 139 -3.38 -6.90 -19.86
C GLU A 139 -1.90 -6.98 -19.45
N ASP A 140 -1.04 -6.17 -20.06
CA ASP A 140 0.38 -6.09 -19.71
C ASP A 140 0.58 -5.51 -18.29
N ILE A 141 -0.17 -4.47 -17.93
CA ILE A 141 -0.17 -3.90 -16.58
C ILE A 141 -0.59 -4.95 -15.56
N ILE A 142 -1.71 -5.65 -15.78
CA ILE A 142 -2.20 -6.70 -14.89
C ILE A 142 -1.16 -7.80 -14.73
N SER A 143 -0.58 -8.29 -15.84
CA SER A 143 0.43 -9.35 -15.83
C SER A 143 1.67 -8.94 -15.03
N ASN A 144 2.14 -7.71 -15.21
CA ASN A 144 3.28 -7.19 -14.46
C ASN A 144 2.98 -7.06 -12.96
N LEU A 145 1.81 -6.52 -12.60
CA LEU A 145 1.41 -6.36 -11.19
C LEU A 145 1.18 -7.70 -10.50
N LYS A 146 0.72 -8.73 -11.22
CA LYS A 146 0.65 -10.10 -10.70
C LYS A 146 2.03 -10.65 -10.37
N LEU A 147 3.01 -10.52 -11.28
CA LEU A 147 4.39 -10.95 -11.03
C LEU A 147 5.00 -10.23 -9.81
N ARG A 148 4.74 -8.93 -9.65
CA ARG A 148 5.16 -8.17 -8.48
C ARG A 148 4.50 -8.68 -7.19
N GLY A 149 3.22 -9.00 -7.23
CA GLY A 149 2.48 -9.62 -6.12
C GLY A 149 3.07 -10.97 -5.71
N GLU A 150 3.46 -11.80 -6.68
CA GLU A 150 4.14 -13.08 -6.42
C GLU A 150 5.49 -12.89 -5.72
N ASN A 151 6.31 -11.93 -6.17
CA ASN A 151 7.59 -11.61 -5.56
C ASN A 151 7.43 -11.16 -4.10
N LEU A 152 6.47 -10.27 -3.85
CA LEU A 152 6.14 -9.81 -2.50
C LEU A 152 5.65 -10.96 -1.61
N ASN A 153 4.76 -11.81 -2.13
CA ASN A 153 4.25 -12.98 -1.41
C ASN A 153 5.36 -13.98 -1.06
N ASN A 154 6.29 -14.23 -1.97
CA ASN A 154 7.42 -15.12 -1.72
C ASN A 154 8.32 -14.59 -0.61
N THR A 155 8.49 -13.27 -0.52
CA THR A 155 9.20 -12.64 0.61
C THR A 155 8.40 -12.76 1.90
N LEU A 156 7.10 -12.44 1.90
CA LEU A 156 6.26 -12.48 3.11
C LEU A 156 6.22 -13.83 3.79
N LYS A 157 6.28 -14.93 3.04
CA LYS A 157 6.35 -16.31 3.57
C LYS A 157 7.50 -16.53 4.56
N ASN A 158 8.58 -15.76 4.46
CA ASN A 158 9.73 -15.86 5.35
C ASN A 158 9.51 -15.12 6.68
N PHE A 159 8.51 -14.22 6.76
CA PHE A 159 8.31 -13.35 7.90
C PHE A 159 7.02 -13.64 8.69
N THR A 160 6.02 -14.24 8.05
CA THR A 160 4.72 -14.47 8.70
C THR A 160 3.96 -15.64 8.10
N HIS A 161 3.05 -16.17 8.90
CA HIS A 161 2.11 -17.23 8.50
C HIS A 161 0.68 -16.72 8.64
N ASN A 162 -0.28 -17.49 8.13
CA ASN A 162 -1.71 -17.20 8.25
C ASN A 162 -2.07 -15.79 7.78
N TYR A 163 -1.87 -15.55 6.48
CA TYR A 163 -2.16 -14.26 5.86
C TYR A 163 -2.76 -14.40 4.48
N LYS A 164 -3.40 -13.31 4.04
CA LYS A 164 -3.77 -13.02 2.66
C LYS A 164 -3.06 -11.77 2.19
N LEU A 165 -2.63 -11.75 0.94
CA LEU A 165 -2.08 -10.58 0.27
C LEU A 165 -3.05 -10.14 -0.82
N LEU A 166 -3.71 -9.01 -0.63
CA LEU A 166 -4.59 -8.41 -1.62
C LEU A 166 -3.81 -7.40 -2.47
N ILE A 167 -3.73 -7.66 -3.76
CA ILE A 167 -3.21 -6.73 -4.76
C ILE A 167 -4.41 -6.13 -5.51
N VAL A 168 -4.66 -4.84 -5.29
CA VAL A 168 -5.70 -4.08 -5.98
C VAL A 168 -5.09 -3.36 -7.17
N MET A 169 -5.58 -3.68 -8.36
CA MET A 169 -5.20 -3.07 -9.64
C MET A 169 -6.38 -2.22 -10.10
N ASN A 170 -6.32 -0.92 -9.81
CA ASN A 170 -7.42 -0.01 -10.14
C ASN A 170 -7.23 0.64 -11.52
N PHE A 171 -8.30 0.71 -12.26
CA PHE A 171 -8.41 1.42 -13.53
C PHE A 171 -9.59 2.41 -13.43
N GLY A 172 -9.28 3.69 -13.45
CA GLY A 172 -10.27 4.78 -13.36
C GLY A 172 -10.90 5.13 -14.70
N ASN A 173 -11.85 6.10 -14.67
CA ASN A 173 -12.50 6.69 -15.84
C ASN A 173 -13.27 5.69 -16.71
N ASN A 174 -13.90 4.69 -16.10
CA ASN A 174 -14.78 3.75 -16.80
C ASN A 174 -16.24 4.25 -16.80
N GLU A 175 -17.04 3.78 -17.73
CA GLU A 175 -18.48 4.10 -17.82
C GLU A 175 -19.29 3.48 -16.67
N LYS A 176 -18.83 2.36 -16.12
CA LYS A 176 -19.46 1.65 -15.01
C LYS A 176 -18.44 1.06 -14.06
N GLN A 177 -18.83 0.93 -12.79
CA GLN A 177 -18.08 0.20 -11.80
C GLN A 177 -18.16 -1.31 -12.06
N SER A 178 -17.03 -1.99 -11.93
CA SER A 178 -16.95 -3.45 -11.94
C SER A 178 -15.69 -3.92 -11.23
N PHE A 179 -15.66 -5.18 -10.85
CA PHE A 179 -14.46 -5.82 -10.32
C PHE A 179 -14.37 -7.27 -10.76
N GLU A 180 -13.16 -7.77 -10.76
CA GLU A 180 -12.84 -9.19 -10.93
C GLU A 180 -11.90 -9.61 -9.81
N MET A 181 -12.11 -10.81 -9.28
CA MET A 181 -11.27 -11.40 -8.23
C MET A 181 -10.66 -12.70 -8.72
N GLU A 182 -9.37 -12.86 -8.52
CA GLU A 182 -8.63 -14.10 -8.75
C GLU A 182 -7.86 -14.47 -7.48
N HIS A 183 -7.90 -15.75 -7.12
CA HIS A 183 -7.19 -16.24 -5.94
C HIS A 183 -6.13 -17.26 -6.33
N VAL A 184 -4.88 -16.99 -5.97
CA VAL A 184 -3.73 -17.86 -6.22
C VAL A 184 -3.01 -18.11 -4.90
N GLY A 185 -3.39 -19.20 -4.23
CA GLY A 185 -2.90 -19.47 -2.86
C GLY A 185 -3.28 -18.36 -1.88
N ASN A 186 -2.28 -17.73 -1.29
CA ASN A 186 -2.50 -16.61 -0.34
C ASN A 186 -2.69 -15.26 -1.03
N ILE A 187 -2.51 -15.18 -2.36
CA ILE A 187 -2.63 -13.92 -3.08
C ILE A 187 -4.04 -13.79 -3.63
N HIS A 188 -4.66 -12.66 -3.37
CA HIS A 188 -5.92 -12.23 -3.96
C HIS A 188 -5.63 -11.06 -4.90
N TYR A 189 -5.94 -11.22 -6.17
CA TYR A 189 -5.84 -10.16 -7.16
C TYR A 189 -7.22 -9.57 -7.41
N MET A 190 -7.37 -8.27 -7.22
CA MET A 190 -8.59 -7.53 -7.52
C MET A 190 -8.33 -6.57 -8.67
N THR A 191 -8.92 -6.81 -9.84
CA THR A 191 -9.01 -5.81 -10.89
C THR A 191 -10.26 -4.96 -10.62
N LEU A 192 -10.06 -3.67 -10.34
CA LEU A 192 -11.11 -2.74 -9.94
C LEU A 192 -11.28 -1.66 -11.01
N ASN A 193 -12.45 -1.60 -11.64
CA ASN A 193 -12.81 -0.52 -12.56
C ASN A 193 -13.71 0.47 -11.84
N THR A 194 -13.31 1.75 -11.86
CA THR A 194 -14.02 2.84 -11.18
C THR A 194 -14.44 3.94 -12.14
N LEU A 195 -15.47 4.72 -11.81
CA LEU A 195 -15.96 5.85 -12.60
C LEU A 195 -14.94 6.98 -12.64
N SER A 196 -14.15 7.10 -11.56
CA SER A 196 -13.18 8.18 -11.40
C SER A 196 -11.79 7.66 -11.03
N GLU A 197 -10.81 8.52 -11.18
CA GLU A 197 -9.43 8.26 -10.74
C GLU A 197 -9.27 8.37 -9.23
N SER A 198 -8.21 7.75 -8.72
CA SER A 198 -7.75 7.97 -7.36
C SER A 198 -7.02 9.32 -7.22
N THR A 199 -7.27 9.99 -6.10
CA THR A 199 -6.49 11.16 -5.67
C THR A 199 -5.21 10.78 -4.93
N GLY A 200 -4.93 9.47 -4.79
CA GLY A 200 -3.90 8.93 -3.91
C GLY A 200 -4.38 8.66 -2.48
N VAL A 201 -5.50 9.26 -2.06
CA VAL A 201 -6.11 9.10 -0.74
C VAL A 201 -7.51 8.51 -0.81
N THR A 202 -8.29 8.91 -1.80
CA THR A 202 -9.66 8.46 -2.06
C THR A 202 -9.92 8.51 -3.57
N PHE A 203 -10.98 7.92 -4.04
CA PHE A 203 -11.48 8.22 -5.38
C PHE A 203 -12.10 9.63 -5.42
N LYS A 204 -12.05 10.27 -6.60
CA LYS A 204 -12.68 11.58 -6.83
C LYS A 204 -14.20 11.48 -6.64
N ASP A 205 -14.81 10.41 -7.15
CA ASP A 205 -16.23 10.12 -6.95
C ASP A 205 -16.45 9.33 -5.65
N ASN A 206 -17.40 9.79 -4.84
CA ASN A 206 -17.72 9.11 -3.59
C ASN A 206 -18.40 7.76 -3.80
N MET A 207 -19.09 7.54 -4.92
CA MET A 207 -19.70 6.24 -5.25
C MET A 207 -18.61 5.17 -5.41
N ASP A 208 -17.45 5.51 -5.99
CA ASP A 208 -16.31 4.60 -6.10
C ASP A 208 -15.73 4.25 -4.72
N ASN A 209 -15.70 5.21 -3.79
CA ASN A 209 -15.27 4.95 -2.42
C ASN A 209 -16.25 4.03 -1.69
N LEU A 210 -17.55 4.18 -1.90
CA LEU A 210 -18.58 3.30 -1.31
C LEU A 210 -18.51 1.90 -1.94
N PHE A 211 -18.35 1.83 -3.26
CA PHE A 211 -18.20 0.58 -3.99
C PHE A 211 -16.99 -0.22 -3.49
N PHE A 212 -15.81 0.38 -3.45
CA PHE A 212 -14.60 -0.29 -2.95
C PHE A 212 -14.73 -0.71 -1.48
N SER A 213 -15.27 0.16 -0.63
CA SER A 213 -15.51 -0.17 0.78
C SER A 213 -16.50 -1.34 0.93
N GLY A 214 -17.57 -1.35 0.13
CA GLY A 214 -18.55 -2.44 0.09
C GLY A 214 -17.94 -3.76 -0.31
N LEU A 215 -17.10 -3.76 -1.37
CA LEU A 215 -16.37 -4.95 -1.82
C LEU A 215 -15.46 -5.50 -0.71
N MET A 216 -14.71 -4.63 -0.03
CA MET A 216 -13.84 -5.04 1.07
C MET A 216 -14.65 -5.69 2.20
N CYS A 217 -15.79 -5.09 2.56
CA CYS A 217 -16.69 -5.67 3.57
C CYS A 217 -17.24 -7.02 3.12
N GLU A 218 -17.67 -7.13 1.88
CA GLU A 218 -18.23 -8.37 1.33
C GLU A 218 -17.20 -9.51 1.27
N GLN A 219 -15.98 -9.24 0.83
CA GLN A 219 -14.96 -10.26 0.60
C GLN A 219 -14.23 -10.69 1.89
N TYR A 220 -14.12 -9.81 2.89
CA TYR A 220 -13.24 -10.05 4.03
C TYR A 220 -13.90 -9.95 5.40
N PHE A 221 -15.18 -9.54 5.50
CA PHE A 221 -15.88 -9.38 6.78
C PHE A 221 -17.18 -10.18 6.90
N LYS A 222 -17.62 -10.86 5.86
CA LYS A 222 -18.71 -11.83 6.01
C LYS A 222 -18.20 -13.02 6.83
N ASN A 223 -18.73 -13.15 8.04
CA ASN A 223 -18.63 -14.35 8.87
C ASN A 223 -19.49 -15.47 8.28
#